data_ae9eac22d625f9df7eb0c24708e61792
#
_entry.id   ae9eac22d625f9df7eb0c24708e61792
#
_cell.length_a   1.000
_cell.length_b   1.000
_cell.length_c   1.000
_cell.angle_alpha   90.00
_cell.angle_beta   90.00
_cell.angle_gamma   90.00
#
_symmetry.space_group_name_H-M   'P 1'
#
loop_
_entity.id
_entity.type
_entity.pdbx_description
1 polymer ?
#
loop_
_entity_poly.entity_id
_entity_poly.type
_entity_poly.pdbx_seq_one_letter_code
_entity_poly.pdbx_strand_id
1 'polypeptide(L)'
;ADGESKGKSKSDINRTRHLVLIAMNQTGLNNIFKMVSESYHGDYYYRKPRVDFELLRKYHEGVIALSACLGGVYAGCYWQNREEGSEAVLKCMREMTEEMLFTFGDRWYPEVQWNRVPEQHELNQYIIQIAKEYDLKIVSTGDSHYPTPDAWKDRELYKRLGWLGRGKPEWLDMNLPLSVQEMEYELYPKNGQQMWESYKQYSEECGQEYDDDLIRQSIEESYHIAMERCEDFIPDTTVRLPEFVVPAGYNEDEYLKRLASEGLFTILKKKGFTKKKTKSSSPIYKYEDRLEHELKVIADRGFSKYFLTMKAIADKTNEIQLSGPGRGSAAGSLVAYSLGITQVDPIKYGLLFSRFLRSDATDYPDIDYDVSDPMVLKDIMIEEWGDD
;
A
#
# COMPACT_ATOMS: atom_id res chain seq x y z
N ALA A 1 -37.15 27.90 28.19
CA ALA A 1 -36.54 26.59 28.38
C ALA A 1 -35.75 26.28 27.11
N ASP A 2 -34.47 26.57 27.16
CA ASP A 2 -33.57 26.53 26.02
C ASP A 2 -33.07 25.09 25.86
N GLY A 3 -33.51 24.45 24.79
CA GLY A 3 -32.94 23.17 24.35
C GLY A 3 -31.60 23.41 23.63
N GLU A 4 -30.51 23.30 24.36
CA GLU A 4 -29.16 23.21 23.76
C GLU A 4 -29.11 21.97 22.88
N SER A 5 -29.10 22.17 21.56
CA SER A 5 -28.68 21.16 20.62
C SER A 5 -27.22 20.83 20.94
N LYS A 6 -26.96 19.67 21.51
CA LYS A 6 -25.58 19.13 21.65
C LYS A 6 -24.96 19.07 20.25
N GLY A 7 -24.15 20.06 19.93
CA GLY A 7 -23.40 20.12 18.68
C GLY A 7 -22.59 18.83 18.51
N LYS A 8 -22.73 18.18 17.37
CA LYS A 8 -21.91 17.02 16.96
C LYS A 8 -20.45 17.37 17.22
N SER A 9 -19.74 16.55 17.99
CA SER A 9 -18.34 16.82 18.31
C SER A 9 -17.52 16.87 17.01
N LYS A 10 -16.50 17.75 16.94
CA LYS A 10 -15.57 17.79 15.80
C LYS A 10 -14.93 16.44 15.49
N SER A 11 -14.91 15.50 16.46
CA SER A 11 -14.44 14.14 16.26
C SER A 11 -15.36 13.29 15.39
N ASP A 12 -16.65 13.56 15.36
CA ASP A 12 -17.64 12.78 14.61
C ASP A 12 -17.72 13.19 13.14
N ILE A 13 -17.43 14.46 12.85
CA ILE A 13 -17.41 14.99 11.48
C ILE A 13 -16.21 14.45 10.67
N ASN A 14 -15.11 14.06 11.33
CA ASN A 14 -13.86 13.62 10.71
C ASN A 14 -13.65 12.09 10.72
N ARG A 15 -14.67 11.28 11.04
CA ARG A 15 -14.54 9.82 11.00
C ARG A 15 -14.55 9.33 9.55
N THR A 16 -13.43 8.76 9.12
CA THR A 16 -13.38 7.97 7.88
C THR A 16 -14.12 6.65 8.08
N ARG A 17 -14.72 6.15 6.98
CA ARG A 17 -15.38 4.85 6.93
C ARG A 17 -14.64 3.91 6.00
N HIS A 18 -14.74 2.62 6.26
CA HIS A 18 -14.20 1.62 5.36
C HIS A 18 -15.13 1.47 4.14
N LEU A 19 -14.53 1.27 2.99
CA LEU A 19 -15.19 0.87 1.76
C LEU A 19 -14.28 -0.15 1.07
N VAL A 20 -14.84 -1.29 0.67
CA VAL A 20 -14.09 -2.29 -0.09
C VAL A 20 -14.25 -1.98 -1.57
N LEU A 21 -13.15 -1.94 -2.31
CA LEU A 21 -13.13 -1.76 -3.76
C LEU A 21 -12.44 -2.97 -4.41
N ILE A 22 -13.08 -3.55 -5.42
CA ILE A 22 -12.58 -4.70 -6.18
C ILE A 22 -12.45 -4.29 -7.64
N ALA A 23 -11.28 -4.47 -8.21
CA ALA A 23 -11.06 -4.29 -9.64
C ALA A 23 -11.70 -5.42 -10.43
N MET A 24 -12.60 -5.10 -11.36
CA MET A 24 -13.19 -6.07 -12.28
C MET A 24 -12.26 -6.43 -13.43
N ASN A 25 -11.38 -5.52 -13.81
CA ASN A 25 -10.48 -5.63 -14.95
C ASN A 25 -9.30 -4.64 -14.79
N GLN A 26 -8.44 -4.57 -15.82
CA GLN A 26 -7.29 -3.66 -15.82
C GLN A 26 -7.69 -2.18 -15.66
N THR A 27 -8.81 -1.75 -16.26
CA THR A 27 -9.32 -0.38 -16.10
C THR A 27 -9.66 -0.08 -14.64
N GLY A 28 -10.39 -1.01 -13.99
CA GLY A 28 -10.73 -0.88 -12.57
C GLY A 28 -9.49 -0.83 -11.68
N LEU A 29 -8.48 -1.66 -11.95
CA LEU A 29 -7.22 -1.62 -11.20
C LEU A 29 -6.50 -0.27 -11.35
N ASN A 30 -6.40 0.24 -12.58
CA ASN A 30 -5.79 1.53 -12.85
C ASN A 30 -6.55 2.67 -12.16
N ASN A 31 -7.89 2.60 -12.13
CA ASN A 31 -8.73 3.57 -11.45
C ASN A 31 -8.56 3.52 -9.91
N ILE A 32 -8.44 2.33 -9.33
CA ILE A 32 -8.11 2.19 -7.90
C ILE A 32 -6.72 2.80 -7.61
N PHE A 33 -5.71 2.56 -8.44
CA PHE A 33 -4.39 3.17 -8.28
C PHE A 33 -4.44 4.69 -8.33
N LYS A 34 -5.20 5.26 -9.29
CA LYS A 34 -5.40 6.72 -9.39
C LYS A 34 -6.10 7.29 -8.16
N MET A 35 -7.16 6.64 -7.68
CA MET A 35 -7.83 7.04 -6.42
C MET A 35 -6.86 7.04 -5.24
N VAL A 36 -6.06 5.99 -5.10
CA VAL A 36 -5.05 5.88 -4.03
C VAL A 36 -4.03 7.00 -4.18
N SER A 37 -3.48 7.22 -5.37
CA SER A 37 -2.50 8.28 -5.62
C SER A 37 -3.05 9.66 -5.29
N GLU A 38 -4.23 10.03 -5.82
CA GLU A 38 -4.87 11.33 -5.54
C GLU A 38 -5.21 11.50 -4.05
N SER A 39 -5.52 10.42 -3.32
CA SER A 39 -5.83 10.49 -1.89
C SER A 39 -4.65 10.95 -1.02
N TYR A 40 -3.43 10.91 -1.54
CA TYR A 40 -2.22 11.41 -0.86
C TYR A 40 -1.94 12.90 -1.13
N HIS A 41 -2.75 13.57 -1.96
CA HIS A 41 -2.55 14.96 -2.35
C HIS A 41 -3.67 15.89 -1.85
N GLY A 42 -3.35 17.18 -1.71
CA GLY A 42 -4.29 18.25 -1.45
C GLY A 42 -5.19 18.02 -0.24
N ASP A 43 -6.48 18.32 -0.41
CA ASP A 43 -7.50 18.22 0.65
C ASP A 43 -7.91 16.78 1.00
N TYR A 44 -7.53 15.79 0.18
CA TYR A 44 -7.77 14.38 0.47
C TYR A 44 -6.87 13.82 1.56
N TYR A 45 -5.69 14.42 1.76
CA TYR A 45 -4.75 13.98 2.79
C TYR A 45 -4.90 14.80 4.08
N TYR A 46 -5.37 14.16 5.14
CA TYR A 46 -5.32 14.71 6.49
C TYR A 46 -4.88 13.64 7.49
N ARG A 47 -3.62 13.65 7.90
CA ARG A 47 -2.96 12.61 8.73
C ARG A 47 -2.92 11.22 8.10
N LYS A 48 -3.82 10.92 7.17
CA LYS A 48 -3.93 9.70 6.37
C LYS A 48 -4.65 10.02 5.07
N PRO A 49 -4.41 9.25 4.00
CA PRO A 49 -5.13 9.40 2.74
C PRO A 49 -6.62 9.06 2.91
N ARG A 50 -7.48 9.75 2.19
CA ARG A 50 -8.94 9.56 2.22
C ARG A 50 -9.51 9.73 0.81
N VAL A 51 -10.65 9.09 0.60
CA VAL A 51 -11.42 9.19 -0.63
C VAL A 51 -12.81 9.71 -0.28
N ASP A 52 -13.35 10.62 -1.05
CA ASP A 52 -14.72 11.11 -0.97
C ASP A 52 -15.57 10.66 -2.17
N PHE A 53 -16.82 11.05 -2.22
CA PHE A 53 -17.71 10.68 -3.31
C PHE A 53 -17.35 11.31 -4.65
N GLU A 54 -16.69 12.45 -4.66
CA GLU A 54 -16.23 13.09 -5.90
C GLU A 54 -15.14 12.22 -6.54
N LEU A 55 -14.17 11.80 -5.75
CA LEU A 55 -13.09 10.94 -6.22
C LEU A 55 -13.60 9.54 -6.61
N LEU A 56 -14.56 8.99 -5.86
CA LEU A 56 -15.23 7.73 -6.23
C LEU A 56 -15.92 7.86 -7.58
N ARG A 57 -16.71 8.91 -7.82
CA ARG A 57 -17.38 9.15 -9.09
C ARG A 57 -16.42 9.36 -10.26
N LYS A 58 -15.26 9.95 -9.99
CA LYS A 58 -14.22 10.17 -11.02
C LYS A 58 -13.62 8.85 -11.52
N TYR A 59 -13.48 7.86 -10.65
CA TYR A 59 -12.72 6.64 -10.92
C TYR A 59 -13.50 5.34 -10.69
N HIS A 60 -14.84 5.36 -10.78
CA HIS A 60 -15.68 4.18 -10.51
C HIS A 60 -15.70 3.12 -11.61
N GLU A 61 -15.24 3.44 -12.83
CA GLU A 61 -15.33 2.54 -13.98
C GLU A 61 -14.48 1.29 -13.75
N GLY A 62 -15.06 0.10 -13.99
CA GLY A 62 -14.41 -1.19 -13.78
C GLY A 62 -14.20 -1.56 -12.30
N VAL A 63 -14.87 -0.86 -11.36
CA VAL A 63 -14.73 -1.09 -9.92
C VAL A 63 -16.06 -1.53 -9.31
N ILE A 64 -16.04 -2.60 -8.52
CA ILE A 64 -17.10 -3.04 -7.62
C ILE A 64 -16.84 -2.44 -6.25
N ALA A 65 -17.89 -2.02 -5.55
CA ALA A 65 -17.82 -1.50 -4.18
C ALA A 65 -18.69 -2.30 -3.22
N LEU A 66 -18.16 -2.61 -2.02
CA LEU A 66 -18.88 -3.30 -0.95
C LEU A 66 -18.91 -2.41 0.31
N SER A 67 -19.98 -2.55 1.13
CA SER A 67 -20.21 -1.69 2.29
C SER A 67 -19.27 -1.89 3.48
N ALA A 68 -18.42 -2.90 3.43
CA ALA A 68 -17.45 -3.27 4.47
C ALA A 68 -18.08 -3.69 5.82
N CYS A 69 -17.27 -3.73 6.88
CA CYS A 69 -17.57 -4.26 8.21
C CYS A 69 -18.26 -3.22 9.13
N LEU A 70 -18.26 -3.47 10.46
CA LEU A 70 -18.72 -2.51 11.48
C LEU A 70 -17.97 -1.15 11.49
N GLY A 71 -16.93 -1.00 10.69
CA GLY A 71 -16.26 0.28 10.38
C GLY A 71 -16.68 0.89 9.05
N GLY A 72 -17.58 0.24 8.31
CA GLY A 72 -17.98 0.61 6.96
C GLY A 72 -18.98 1.77 6.88
N VAL A 73 -19.42 2.03 5.64
CA VAL A 73 -20.30 3.19 5.35
C VAL A 73 -21.68 3.02 5.99
N TYR A 74 -22.30 1.84 5.92
CA TYR A 74 -23.58 1.57 6.58
C TYR A 74 -23.46 1.52 8.10
N ALA A 75 -22.39 0.94 8.62
CA ALA A 75 -22.09 1.00 10.04
C ALA A 75 -21.94 2.44 10.54
N GLY A 76 -21.44 3.34 9.69
CA GLY A 76 -21.42 4.77 9.97
C GLY A 76 -22.80 5.35 10.24
N CYS A 77 -23.80 5.01 9.42
CA CYS A 77 -25.19 5.38 9.62
C CYS A 77 -25.77 4.79 10.93
N TYR A 78 -25.50 3.52 11.18
CA TYR A 78 -25.94 2.84 12.38
C TYR A 78 -25.38 3.50 13.65
N TRP A 79 -24.05 3.64 13.77
CA TRP A 79 -23.41 4.20 14.97
C TRP A 79 -23.79 5.66 15.24
N GLN A 80 -24.09 6.45 14.21
CA GLN A 80 -24.43 7.86 14.37
C GLN A 80 -25.89 8.09 14.78
N ASN A 81 -26.79 7.19 14.39
CA ASN A 81 -28.24 7.44 14.49
C ASN A 81 -28.99 6.40 15.34
N ARG A 82 -28.31 5.34 15.87
CA ARG A 82 -28.99 4.26 16.61
C ARG A 82 -29.75 4.73 17.85
N GLU A 83 -29.26 5.79 18.51
CA GLU A 83 -29.93 6.38 19.69
C GLU A 83 -31.18 7.20 19.30
N GLU A 84 -31.27 7.65 18.04
CA GLU A 84 -32.43 8.37 17.51
C GLU A 84 -33.54 7.41 17.00
N GLY A 85 -33.24 6.11 16.93
CA GLY A 85 -34.18 5.05 16.54
C GLY A 85 -33.99 4.54 15.11
N SER A 86 -34.69 3.46 14.81
CA SER A 86 -34.55 2.69 13.57
C SER A 86 -34.77 3.53 12.30
N GLU A 87 -35.77 4.42 12.31
CA GLU A 87 -36.05 5.24 11.11
C GLU A 87 -34.94 6.24 10.82
N ALA A 88 -34.25 6.77 11.83
CA ALA A 88 -33.09 7.65 11.61
C ALA A 88 -31.91 6.88 10.98
N VAL A 89 -31.68 5.65 11.42
CA VAL A 89 -30.67 4.75 10.81
C VAL A 89 -31.02 4.47 9.36
N LEU A 90 -32.25 4.02 9.09
CA LEU A 90 -32.70 3.68 7.74
C LEU A 90 -32.69 4.87 6.80
N LYS A 91 -33.07 6.07 7.26
CA LYS A 91 -32.97 7.29 6.45
C LYS A 91 -31.54 7.55 6.00
N CYS A 92 -30.57 7.51 6.93
CA CYS A 92 -29.17 7.69 6.59
C CYS A 92 -28.68 6.60 5.61
N MET A 93 -29.10 5.35 5.80
CA MET A 93 -28.70 4.25 4.91
C MET A 93 -29.33 4.39 3.51
N ARG A 94 -30.55 4.89 3.37
CA ARG A 94 -31.18 5.18 2.07
C ARG A 94 -30.37 6.25 1.32
N GLU A 95 -30.07 7.38 1.99
CA GLU A 95 -29.24 8.45 1.40
C GLU A 95 -27.89 7.93 0.94
N MET A 96 -27.23 7.09 1.75
CA MET A 96 -25.97 6.42 1.39
C MET A 96 -26.13 5.47 0.20
N THR A 97 -27.22 4.69 0.17
CA THR A 97 -27.51 3.74 -0.91
C THR A 97 -27.72 4.47 -2.23
N GLU A 98 -28.48 5.55 -2.22
CA GLU A 98 -28.72 6.37 -3.42
C GLU A 98 -27.41 6.93 -3.98
N GLU A 99 -26.53 7.41 -3.14
CA GLU A 99 -25.19 7.90 -3.53
C GLU A 99 -24.32 6.77 -4.13
N MET A 100 -24.33 5.59 -3.52
CA MET A 100 -23.57 4.44 -4.02
C MET A 100 -24.14 3.90 -5.33
N LEU A 101 -25.48 3.84 -5.47
CA LEU A 101 -26.13 3.45 -6.71
C LEU A 101 -25.89 4.45 -7.84
N PHE A 102 -25.89 5.74 -7.52
CA PHE A 102 -25.55 6.78 -8.51
C PHE A 102 -24.12 6.60 -9.05
N THR A 103 -23.19 6.18 -8.17
CA THR A 103 -21.77 5.99 -8.54
C THR A 103 -21.50 4.64 -9.20
N PHE A 104 -21.96 3.54 -8.60
CA PHE A 104 -21.57 2.19 -8.98
C PHE A 104 -22.68 1.39 -9.70
N GLY A 105 -23.94 1.83 -9.62
CA GLY A 105 -25.08 1.09 -10.19
C GLY A 105 -25.20 -0.31 -9.61
N ASP A 106 -25.29 -1.32 -10.49
CA ASP A 106 -25.37 -2.75 -10.14
C ASP A 106 -24.05 -3.34 -9.60
N ARG A 107 -23.01 -2.53 -9.47
CA ARG A 107 -21.71 -2.88 -8.88
C ARG A 107 -21.59 -2.48 -7.41
N TRP A 108 -22.67 -2.01 -6.80
CA TRP A 108 -22.78 -1.77 -5.37
C TRP A 108 -23.34 -2.99 -4.66
N TYR A 109 -22.62 -3.51 -3.65
CA TYR A 109 -23.01 -4.67 -2.86
C TYR A 109 -23.04 -4.33 -1.36
N PRO A 110 -24.23 -4.29 -0.74
CA PRO A 110 -24.35 -4.37 0.72
C PRO A 110 -23.72 -5.65 1.26
N GLU A 111 -22.92 -5.52 2.33
CA GLU A 111 -22.11 -6.59 2.90
C GLU A 111 -22.65 -6.99 4.28
N VAL A 112 -22.86 -8.26 4.50
CA VAL A 112 -23.24 -8.84 5.81
C VAL A 112 -22.14 -9.75 6.31
N GLN A 113 -21.97 -9.80 7.64
CA GLN A 113 -20.93 -10.59 8.29
C GLN A 113 -21.50 -11.41 9.45
N TRP A 114 -20.91 -12.57 9.70
CA TRP A 114 -21.35 -13.55 10.68
C TRP A 114 -20.31 -13.74 11.78
N ASN A 115 -20.51 -13.06 12.90
CA ASN A 115 -19.65 -13.09 14.09
C ASN A 115 -20.52 -12.97 15.37
N ARG A 116 -19.90 -12.99 16.57
CA ARG A 116 -20.60 -12.97 17.86
C ARG A 116 -20.98 -11.58 18.36
N VAL A 117 -20.82 -10.55 17.55
CA VAL A 117 -21.09 -9.17 17.96
C VAL A 117 -22.56 -8.84 17.71
N PRO A 118 -23.37 -8.59 18.77
CA PRO A 118 -24.80 -8.29 18.61
C PRO A 118 -25.05 -7.11 17.65
N GLU A 119 -24.24 -6.07 17.74
CA GLU A 119 -24.38 -4.90 16.87
C GLU A 119 -24.13 -5.22 15.40
N GLN A 120 -23.32 -6.25 15.08
CA GLN A 120 -23.19 -6.71 13.70
C GLN A 120 -24.51 -7.32 13.21
N HIS A 121 -25.19 -8.09 14.04
CA HIS A 121 -26.47 -8.69 13.67
C HIS A 121 -27.58 -7.64 13.58
N GLU A 122 -27.60 -6.63 14.45
CA GLU A 122 -28.51 -5.49 14.30
C GLU A 122 -28.26 -4.75 12.97
N LEU A 123 -27.01 -4.48 12.64
CA LEU A 123 -26.64 -3.86 11.37
C LEU A 123 -27.05 -4.73 10.17
N ASN A 124 -26.83 -6.04 10.23
CA ASN A 124 -27.23 -6.98 9.17
C ASN A 124 -28.75 -6.90 8.89
N GLN A 125 -29.60 -6.74 9.90
CA GLN A 125 -31.05 -6.59 9.71
C GLN A 125 -31.38 -5.30 8.92
N TYR A 126 -30.73 -4.18 9.26
CA TYR A 126 -30.90 -2.93 8.51
C TYR A 126 -30.38 -3.06 7.06
N ILE A 127 -29.24 -3.70 6.85
CA ILE A 127 -28.66 -3.96 5.52
C ILE A 127 -29.64 -4.78 4.68
N ILE A 128 -30.18 -5.86 5.23
CA ILE A 128 -31.14 -6.74 4.55
C ILE A 128 -32.43 -5.97 4.21
N GLN A 129 -32.90 -5.10 5.13
CA GLN A 129 -34.06 -4.27 4.84
C GLN A 129 -33.79 -3.31 3.68
N ILE A 130 -32.69 -2.60 3.69
CA ILE A 130 -32.27 -1.69 2.60
C ILE A 130 -32.11 -2.45 1.28
N ALA A 131 -31.48 -3.62 1.32
CA ALA A 131 -31.28 -4.45 0.13
C ALA A 131 -32.64 -4.86 -0.49
N LYS A 132 -33.65 -5.21 0.32
CA LYS A 132 -35.00 -5.50 -0.15
C LYS A 132 -35.71 -4.26 -0.71
N GLU A 133 -35.55 -3.09 -0.08
CA GLU A 133 -36.17 -1.83 -0.54
C GLU A 133 -35.66 -1.40 -1.92
N TYR A 134 -34.37 -1.64 -2.22
CA TYR A 134 -33.70 -1.22 -3.45
C TYR A 134 -33.43 -2.35 -4.45
N ASP A 135 -33.92 -3.56 -4.18
CA ASP A 135 -33.69 -4.77 -4.99
C ASP A 135 -32.19 -5.04 -5.23
N LEU A 136 -31.39 -4.97 -4.14
CA LEU A 136 -29.93 -5.17 -4.18
C LEU A 136 -29.56 -6.60 -3.80
N LYS A 137 -28.56 -7.13 -4.48
CA LYS A 137 -27.87 -8.33 -4.03
C LYS A 137 -27.00 -8.01 -2.83
N ILE A 138 -27.03 -8.85 -1.82
CA ILE A 138 -26.13 -8.78 -0.66
C ILE A 138 -25.01 -9.82 -0.78
N VAL A 139 -23.88 -9.56 -0.17
CA VAL A 139 -22.74 -10.49 -0.11
C VAL A 139 -22.34 -10.79 1.32
N SER A 140 -22.10 -12.07 1.63
CA SER A 140 -21.53 -12.51 2.92
C SER A 140 -20.01 -12.52 2.85
N THR A 141 -19.35 -11.87 3.82
CA THR A 141 -17.87 -11.83 3.91
C THR A 141 -17.38 -12.13 5.32
N GLY A 142 -16.07 -12.36 5.48
CA GLY A 142 -15.45 -12.76 6.75
C GLY A 142 -14.61 -11.69 7.45
N ASP A 143 -14.38 -10.51 6.85
CA ASP A 143 -13.47 -9.47 7.39
C ASP A 143 -12.11 -10.05 7.85
N SER A 144 -11.46 -10.81 6.97
CA SER A 144 -10.32 -11.66 7.32
C SER A 144 -9.07 -10.85 7.72
N HIS A 145 -8.51 -11.16 8.88
CA HIS A 145 -7.33 -10.50 9.45
C HIS A 145 -6.16 -11.45 9.73
N TYR A 146 -6.36 -12.74 9.58
CA TYR A 146 -5.33 -13.79 9.73
C TYR A 146 -5.70 -15.00 8.87
N PRO A 147 -4.71 -15.82 8.44
CA PRO A 147 -4.91 -16.77 7.35
C PRO A 147 -5.62 -18.09 7.76
N THR A 148 -5.52 -18.51 9.02
CA THR A 148 -6.07 -19.78 9.51
C THR A 148 -6.70 -19.61 10.89
N PRO A 149 -7.63 -20.49 11.30
CA PRO A 149 -8.26 -20.40 12.62
C PRO A 149 -7.27 -20.29 13.78
N ASP A 150 -6.12 -20.97 13.70
CA ASP A 150 -5.13 -20.98 14.80
C ASP A 150 -4.25 -19.72 14.85
N ALA A 151 -4.19 -18.94 13.77
CA ALA A 151 -3.32 -17.76 13.68
C ALA A 151 -3.83 -16.53 14.45
N TRP A 152 -4.99 -16.60 15.11
CA TRP A 152 -5.50 -15.51 15.93
C TRP A 152 -4.55 -15.14 17.09
N LYS A 153 -3.81 -16.12 17.64
CA LYS A 153 -2.82 -15.89 18.70
C LYS A 153 -1.68 -14.98 18.22
N ASP A 154 -1.19 -15.24 17.03
CA ASP A 154 -0.12 -14.43 16.41
C ASP A 154 -0.60 -13.00 16.13
N ARG A 155 -1.85 -12.86 15.65
CA ARG A 155 -2.47 -11.54 15.48
C ARG A 155 -2.59 -10.77 16.80
N GLU A 156 -3.05 -11.41 17.88
CA GLU A 156 -3.17 -10.77 19.19
C GLU A 156 -1.79 -10.38 19.74
N LEU A 157 -0.79 -11.21 19.57
CA LEU A 157 0.60 -10.88 19.93
C LEU A 157 1.10 -9.67 19.12
N TYR A 158 0.87 -9.65 17.81
CA TYR A 158 1.24 -8.54 16.93
C TYR A 158 0.55 -7.22 17.34
N LYS A 159 -0.73 -7.25 17.67
CA LYS A 159 -1.46 -6.08 18.17
C LYS A 159 -0.83 -5.53 19.47
N ARG A 160 -0.47 -6.41 20.40
CA ARG A 160 0.19 -6.01 21.66
C ARG A 160 1.54 -5.37 21.42
N LEU A 161 2.35 -5.91 20.53
CA LEU A 161 3.63 -5.30 20.12
C LEU A 161 3.42 -3.91 19.52
N GLY A 162 2.41 -3.74 18.69
CA GLY A 162 2.03 -2.45 18.13
C GLY A 162 1.57 -1.43 19.19
N TRP A 163 0.88 -1.86 20.25
CA TRP A 163 0.46 -1.00 21.35
C TRP A 163 1.64 -0.58 22.24
N LEU A 164 2.58 -1.50 22.50
CA LEU A 164 3.85 -1.19 23.16
C LEU A 164 4.60 -0.08 22.42
N GLY A 165 4.77 -0.21 21.12
CA GLY A 165 5.45 0.77 20.29
C GLY A 165 4.74 2.16 20.28
N ARG A 166 3.45 2.20 20.60
CA ARG A 166 2.66 3.44 20.72
C ARG A 166 2.59 4.01 22.13
N GLY A 167 3.32 3.43 23.09
CA GLY A 167 3.34 3.90 24.48
C GLY A 167 2.02 3.68 25.23
N LYS A 168 1.30 2.58 24.94
CA LYS A 168 0.06 2.20 25.60
C LYS A 168 0.22 0.90 26.40
N PRO A 169 1.03 0.92 27.46
CA PRO A 169 1.33 -0.28 28.27
C PRO A 169 0.10 -0.85 28.97
N GLU A 170 -0.91 -0.03 29.26
CA GLU A 170 -2.17 -0.46 29.90
C GLU A 170 -2.94 -1.50 29.07
N TRP A 171 -2.70 -1.57 27.77
CA TRP A 171 -3.33 -2.57 26.89
C TRP A 171 -2.62 -3.92 26.91
N LEU A 172 -1.45 -4.01 27.56
CA LEU A 172 -0.70 -5.27 27.70
C LEU A 172 -1.29 -6.18 28.77
N ASP A 173 -2.02 -5.63 29.73
CA ASP A 173 -2.66 -6.39 30.81
C ASP A 173 -3.92 -7.15 30.33
N MET A 174 -4.33 -6.94 29.07
CA MET A 174 -5.42 -7.72 28.48
C MET A 174 -4.99 -9.19 28.33
N ASN A 175 -5.72 -10.08 28.97
CA ASN A 175 -5.52 -11.52 28.81
C ASN A 175 -5.74 -11.93 27.35
N LEU A 176 -4.88 -12.82 26.83
CA LEU A 176 -5.14 -13.48 25.56
C LEU A 176 -6.30 -14.46 25.75
N PRO A 177 -7.25 -14.52 24.81
CA PRO A 177 -8.21 -15.62 24.78
C PRO A 177 -7.51 -16.97 24.80
N LEU A 178 -8.05 -17.94 25.55
CA LEU A 178 -7.45 -19.27 25.66
C LEU A 178 -7.77 -20.14 24.45
N SER A 179 -8.87 -19.83 23.76
CA SER A 179 -9.33 -20.56 22.57
C SER A 179 -9.99 -19.62 21.57
N VAL A 180 -10.20 -20.11 20.34
CA VAL A 180 -10.93 -19.36 19.29
C VAL A 180 -12.36 -19.06 19.72
N GLN A 181 -12.99 -19.94 20.49
CA GLN A 181 -14.35 -19.75 20.98
C GLN A 181 -14.50 -18.60 21.98
N GLU A 182 -13.40 -18.17 22.60
CA GLU A 182 -13.36 -17.02 23.50
C GLU A 182 -13.18 -15.69 22.76
N MET A 183 -12.95 -15.75 21.44
CA MET A 183 -12.83 -14.56 20.63
C MET A 183 -14.20 -14.06 20.18
N GLU A 184 -14.40 -12.75 20.24
CA GLU A 184 -15.58 -12.07 19.75
C GLU A 184 -15.71 -12.17 18.22
N TYR A 185 -14.56 -12.24 17.52
CA TYR A 185 -14.46 -12.32 16.07
C TYR A 185 -13.70 -13.56 15.60
N GLU A 186 -14.18 -14.19 14.55
CA GLU A 186 -13.49 -15.25 13.81
C GLU A 186 -13.01 -14.71 12.45
N LEU A 187 -11.91 -14.00 12.43
CA LEU A 187 -11.44 -13.19 11.31
C LEU A 187 -10.44 -13.95 10.41
N TYR A 188 -10.80 -15.14 9.98
CA TYR A 188 -10.04 -15.91 8.98
C TYR A 188 -10.88 -16.15 7.71
N PRO A 189 -10.26 -16.39 6.54
CA PRO A 189 -10.98 -16.70 5.32
C PRO A 189 -11.80 -17.99 5.47
N LYS A 190 -13.10 -17.90 5.26
CA LYS A 190 -14.04 -19.03 5.36
C LYS A 190 -14.48 -19.48 3.96
N ASN A 191 -14.56 -20.78 3.74
CA ASN A 191 -15.29 -21.30 2.59
C ASN A 191 -16.81 -21.20 2.82
N GLY A 192 -17.62 -21.51 1.77
CA GLY A 192 -19.07 -21.38 1.84
C GLY A 192 -19.71 -22.19 2.98
N GLN A 193 -19.21 -23.41 3.25
CA GLN A 193 -19.70 -24.25 4.34
C GLN A 193 -19.38 -23.65 5.72
N GLN A 194 -18.15 -23.20 5.92
CA GLN A 194 -17.74 -22.53 7.17
C GLN A 194 -18.49 -21.22 7.39
N MET A 195 -18.78 -20.48 6.31
CA MET A 195 -19.56 -19.25 6.38
C MET A 195 -21.02 -19.55 6.80
N TRP A 196 -21.59 -20.61 6.23
CA TRP A 196 -22.92 -21.08 6.60
C TRP A 196 -22.99 -21.53 8.06
N GLU A 197 -22.02 -22.28 8.54
CA GLU A 197 -21.92 -22.73 9.94
C GLU A 197 -21.80 -21.52 10.89
N SER A 198 -20.96 -20.54 10.56
CA SER A 198 -20.85 -19.30 11.34
C SER A 198 -22.17 -18.52 11.36
N TYR A 199 -22.86 -18.41 10.21
CA TYR A 199 -24.19 -17.80 10.16
C TYR A 199 -25.16 -18.49 11.12
N LYS A 200 -25.32 -19.82 11.03
CA LYS A 200 -26.25 -20.57 11.86
C LYS A 200 -25.94 -20.44 13.36
N GLN A 201 -24.67 -20.61 13.71
CA GLN A 201 -24.24 -20.54 15.10
C GLN A 201 -24.45 -19.14 15.67
N TYR A 202 -23.96 -18.11 15.05
CA TYR A 202 -23.93 -16.77 15.64
C TYR A 202 -25.27 -16.03 15.55
N SER A 203 -26.10 -16.33 14.56
CA SER A 203 -27.48 -15.84 14.55
C SER A 203 -28.28 -16.38 15.72
N GLU A 204 -28.12 -17.69 16.04
CA GLU A 204 -28.75 -18.30 17.21
C GLU A 204 -28.20 -17.71 18.52
N GLU A 205 -26.87 -17.63 18.69
CA GLU A 205 -26.23 -17.04 19.87
C GLU A 205 -26.66 -15.59 20.12
N CYS A 206 -26.87 -14.81 19.07
CA CYS A 206 -27.30 -13.40 19.12
C CYS A 206 -28.83 -13.24 19.13
N GLY A 207 -29.59 -14.33 19.07
CA GLY A 207 -31.07 -14.31 19.11
C GLY A 207 -31.69 -13.61 17.89
N GLN A 208 -31.06 -13.72 16.72
CA GLN A 208 -31.51 -13.09 15.46
C GLN A 208 -31.95 -14.15 14.46
N GLU A 209 -33.08 -13.90 13.80
CA GLU A 209 -33.61 -14.75 12.76
C GLU A 209 -33.41 -14.13 11.38
N TYR A 210 -33.09 -14.96 10.41
CA TYR A 210 -32.86 -14.58 9.02
C TYR A 210 -33.52 -15.56 8.05
N ASP A 211 -33.76 -15.12 6.85
CA ASP A 211 -34.19 -15.97 5.73
C ASP A 211 -32.98 -16.79 5.22
N ASP A 212 -33.03 -18.10 5.44
CA ASP A 212 -31.96 -19.04 5.08
C ASP A 212 -31.64 -19.03 3.57
N ASP A 213 -32.64 -18.85 2.72
CA ASP A 213 -32.42 -18.83 1.27
C ASP A 213 -31.72 -17.55 0.83
N LEU A 214 -32.09 -16.42 1.43
CA LEU A 214 -31.40 -15.14 1.21
C LEU A 214 -29.93 -15.21 1.65
N ILE A 215 -29.67 -15.80 2.84
CA ILE A 215 -28.30 -15.92 3.32
C ILE A 215 -27.47 -16.88 2.47
N ARG A 216 -28.05 -17.98 2.01
CA ARG A 216 -27.38 -18.90 1.09
C ARG A 216 -26.99 -18.17 -0.19
N GLN A 217 -27.89 -17.41 -0.80
CA GLN A 217 -27.61 -16.60 -1.98
C GLN A 217 -26.49 -15.58 -1.71
N SER A 218 -26.50 -14.95 -0.53
CA SER A 218 -25.45 -13.97 -0.18
C SER A 218 -24.05 -14.59 -0.03
N ILE A 219 -23.97 -15.86 0.41
CA ILE A 219 -22.71 -16.60 0.46
C ILE A 219 -22.22 -16.95 -0.95
N GLU A 220 -23.15 -17.40 -1.82
CA GLU A 220 -22.86 -17.74 -3.21
C GLU A 220 -22.48 -16.50 -4.04
N GLU A 221 -23.00 -15.32 -3.71
CA GLU A 221 -22.72 -14.07 -4.44
C GLU A 221 -21.23 -13.71 -4.44
N SER A 222 -20.45 -14.10 -3.42
CA SER A 222 -18.99 -13.92 -3.43
C SER A 222 -18.31 -14.68 -4.58
N TYR A 223 -18.80 -15.87 -4.92
CA TYR A 223 -18.37 -16.65 -6.08
C TYR A 223 -18.76 -15.93 -7.39
N HIS A 224 -20.01 -15.46 -7.50
CA HIS A 224 -20.49 -14.75 -8.68
C HIS A 224 -19.70 -13.47 -8.93
N ILE A 225 -19.39 -12.69 -7.90
CA ILE A 225 -18.53 -11.51 -8.01
C ILE A 225 -17.16 -11.90 -8.58
N ALA A 226 -16.51 -12.92 -8.01
CA ALA A 226 -15.16 -13.30 -8.40
C ALA A 226 -15.10 -13.93 -9.79
N MET A 227 -16.03 -14.85 -10.12
CA MET A 227 -15.93 -15.70 -11.30
C MET A 227 -16.71 -15.18 -12.51
N GLU A 228 -17.72 -14.34 -12.30
CA GLU A 228 -18.59 -13.88 -13.39
C GLU A 228 -18.44 -12.38 -13.66
N ARG A 229 -18.06 -11.59 -12.65
CA ARG A 229 -17.94 -10.13 -12.77
C ARG A 229 -16.52 -9.64 -12.89
N CYS A 230 -15.54 -10.43 -12.46
CA CYS A 230 -14.13 -10.08 -12.60
C CYS A 230 -13.50 -10.86 -13.75
N GLU A 231 -12.76 -10.16 -14.59
CA GLU A 231 -11.99 -10.76 -15.69
C GLU A 231 -10.68 -11.32 -15.14
N ASP A 232 -10.16 -12.38 -15.78
CA ASP A 232 -8.79 -12.82 -15.56
C ASP A 232 -7.83 -11.82 -16.19
N PHE A 233 -7.07 -11.09 -15.37
CA PHE A 233 -6.02 -10.20 -15.86
C PHE A 233 -4.77 -10.27 -14.97
N ILE A 234 -3.62 -10.04 -15.58
CA ILE A 234 -2.35 -9.98 -14.87
C ILE A 234 -1.94 -8.51 -14.80
N PRO A 235 -1.78 -7.92 -13.60
CA PRO A 235 -1.27 -6.58 -13.46
C PRO A 235 0.08 -6.41 -14.15
N ASP A 236 0.28 -5.31 -14.86
CA ASP A 236 1.59 -4.98 -15.42
C ASP A 236 2.57 -4.69 -14.27
N THR A 237 3.51 -5.61 -14.08
CA THR A 237 4.56 -5.52 -13.07
C THR A 237 5.88 -5.00 -13.65
N THR A 238 5.88 -4.56 -14.90
CA THR A 238 7.08 -4.01 -15.55
C THR A 238 7.55 -2.76 -14.84
N VAL A 239 8.77 -2.80 -14.32
CA VAL A 239 9.41 -1.61 -13.74
C VAL A 239 9.71 -0.61 -14.86
N ARG A 240 9.11 0.57 -14.75
CA ARG A 240 9.33 1.68 -15.68
C ARG A 240 10.19 2.73 -14.99
N LEU A 241 11.37 2.95 -15.53
CA LEU A 241 12.23 4.05 -15.08
C LEU A 241 11.89 5.32 -15.88
N PRO A 242 12.05 6.51 -15.27
CA PRO A 242 11.98 7.77 -15.99
C PRO A 242 12.86 7.76 -17.24
N GLU A 243 12.45 8.48 -18.28
CA GLU A 243 13.25 8.58 -19.50
C GLU A 243 14.55 9.33 -19.18
N PHE A 244 15.69 8.65 -19.40
CA PHE A 244 17.00 9.26 -19.29
C PHE A 244 17.57 9.43 -20.70
N VAL A 245 17.77 10.67 -21.10
CA VAL A 245 18.31 10.99 -22.44
C VAL A 245 19.82 10.88 -22.41
N VAL A 246 20.35 9.85 -23.08
CA VAL A 246 21.79 9.68 -23.26
C VAL A 246 22.28 10.62 -24.39
N PRO A 247 23.41 11.32 -24.21
CA PRO A 247 23.96 12.17 -25.26
C PRO A 247 24.24 11.42 -26.58
N ALA A 248 24.06 12.12 -27.71
CA ALA A 248 24.30 11.54 -29.03
C ALA A 248 25.69 10.91 -29.15
N GLY A 249 25.74 9.69 -29.67
CA GLY A 249 26.97 8.92 -29.84
C GLY A 249 27.33 7.96 -28.73
N TYR A 250 26.47 7.83 -27.70
CA TYR A 250 26.60 6.85 -26.62
C TYR A 250 25.33 6.01 -26.48
N ASN A 251 25.49 4.77 -26.05
CA ASN A 251 24.43 4.02 -25.38
C ASN A 251 24.55 4.17 -23.86
N GLU A 252 23.61 3.63 -23.09
CA GLU A 252 23.56 3.77 -21.62
C GLU A 252 24.81 3.19 -20.94
N ASP A 253 25.30 2.03 -21.42
CA ASP A 253 26.46 1.35 -20.83
C ASP A 253 27.73 2.15 -21.05
N GLU A 254 27.92 2.65 -22.27
CA GLU A 254 29.09 3.46 -22.65
C GLU A 254 29.10 4.79 -21.91
N TYR A 255 27.93 5.42 -21.78
CA TYR A 255 27.81 6.68 -21.07
C TYR A 255 28.03 6.51 -19.55
N LEU A 256 27.46 5.47 -18.95
CA LEU A 256 27.72 5.11 -17.55
C LEU A 256 29.22 4.86 -17.30
N LYS A 257 29.85 4.06 -18.18
CA LYS A 257 31.29 3.77 -18.09
C LYS A 257 32.13 5.05 -18.14
N ARG A 258 31.77 5.96 -19.06
CA ARG A 258 32.43 7.26 -19.16
C ARG A 258 32.34 8.05 -17.89
N LEU A 259 31.11 8.28 -17.38
CA LEU A 259 30.88 9.09 -16.18
C LEU A 259 31.55 8.49 -14.94
N ALA A 260 31.43 7.18 -14.75
CA ALA A 260 32.07 6.50 -13.62
C ALA A 260 33.60 6.56 -13.68
N SER A 261 34.19 6.43 -14.90
CA SER A 261 35.65 6.54 -15.10
C SER A 261 36.16 7.95 -14.83
N GLU A 262 35.46 8.98 -15.32
CA GLU A 262 35.79 10.40 -15.08
C GLU A 262 35.67 10.73 -13.57
N GLY A 263 34.63 10.27 -12.94
CA GLY A 263 34.41 10.45 -11.47
C GLY A 263 35.50 9.76 -10.66
N LEU A 264 35.81 8.48 -10.95
CA LEU A 264 36.90 7.77 -10.27
C LEU A 264 38.25 8.47 -10.46
N PHE A 265 38.57 8.89 -11.67
CA PHE A 265 39.81 9.63 -11.96
C PHE A 265 39.91 10.91 -11.11
N THR A 266 38.81 11.65 -10.99
CA THR A 266 38.75 12.87 -10.20
C THR A 266 38.98 12.60 -8.70
N ILE A 267 38.33 11.54 -8.18
CA ILE A 267 38.50 11.09 -6.79
C ILE A 267 39.92 10.66 -6.50
N LEU A 268 40.50 9.82 -7.38
CA LEU A 268 41.87 9.30 -7.19
C LEU A 268 42.90 10.44 -7.27
N LYS A 269 42.71 11.41 -8.17
CA LYS A 269 43.55 12.63 -8.24
C LYS A 269 43.49 13.43 -6.93
N LYS A 270 42.31 13.64 -6.39
CA LYS A 270 42.13 14.34 -5.08
C LYS A 270 42.82 13.58 -3.93
N LYS A 271 42.86 12.25 -3.98
CA LYS A 271 43.57 11.41 -3.01
C LYS A 271 45.08 11.32 -3.24
N GLY A 272 45.64 12.04 -4.20
CA GLY A 272 47.09 12.09 -4.49
C GLY A 272 47.63 10.90 -5.30
N PHE A 273 46.73 10.08 -5.87
CA PHE A 273 47.15 9.02 -6.80
C PHE A 273 47.52 9.62 -8.16
N THR A 274 48.75 9.41 -8.61
CA THR A 274 49.23 9.86 -9.94
C THR A 274 49.62 8.65 -10.79
N LYS A 275 49.27 8.67 -12.09
CA LYS A 275 49.63 7.62 -13.07
C LYS A 275 51.13 7.56 -13.42
N LYS A 276 52.08 7.94 -12.55
CA LYS A 276 53.50 7.78 -12.85
C LYS A 276 53.93 6.32 -12.67
N LYS A 277 54.14 5.64 -13.83
CA LYS A 277 54.78 4.30 -14.00
C LYS A 277 54.49 3.30 -12.87
N THR A 278 53.30 2.68 -12.92
CA THR A 278 52.87 1.75 -11.87
C THR A 278 53.02 0.32 -12.35
N LYS A 279 53.66 -0.50 -11.51
CA LYS A 279 53.66 -1.95 -11.63
C LYS A 279 52.24 -2.46 -11.29
N SER A 280 51.83 -3.62 -11.80
CA SER A 280 50.49 -4.23 -11.58
C SER A 280 50.06 -4.40 -10.10
N SER A 281 50.93 -4.14 -9.15
CA SER A 281 50.71 -4.14 -7.73
C SER A 281 50.29 -2.77 -7.15
N SER A 282 50.12 -1.73 -7.98
CA SER A 282 49.70 -0.39 -7.50
C SER A 282 48.27 -0.40 -6.98
N PRO A 283 47.95 0.37 -5.93
CA PRO A 283 46.58 0.53 -5.42
C PRO A 283 45.58 0.99 -6.50
N ILE A 284 46.02 1.72 -7.50
CA ILE A 284 45.19 2.21 -8.65
C ILE A 284 44.56 1.03 -9.38
N TYR A 285 45.30 -0.04 -9.66
CA TYR A 285 44.77 -1.19 -10.39
C TYR A 285 43.59 -1.85 -9.64
N LYS A 286 43.60 -1.86 -8.32
CA LYS A 286 42.47 -2.38 -7.54
C LYS A 286 41.17 -1.60 -7.78
N TYR A 287 41.26 -0.30 -7.99
CA TYR A 287 40.11 0.54 -8.32
C TYR A 287 39.67 0.34 -9.75
N GLU A 288 40.61 0.29 -10.70
CA GLU A 288 40.32 0.10 -12.14
C GLU A 288 39.68 -1.28 -12.38
N ASP A 289 40.29 -2.36 -11.86
CA ASP A 289 39.76 -3.72 -12.00
C ASP A 289 38.38 -3.87 -11.36
N ARG A 290 38.17 -3.27 -10.17
CA ARG A 290 36.90 -3.30 -9.50
C ARG A 290 35.83 -2.50 -10.26
N LEU A 291 36.16 -1.33 -10.80
CA LEU A 291 35.24 -0.53 -11.59
C LEU A 291 34.81 -1.28 -12.85
N GLU A 292 35.75 -1.89 -13.55
CA GLU A 292 35.45 -2.65 -14.77
C GLU A 292 34.56 -3.85 -14.46
N HIS A 293 34.85 -4.58 -13.37
CA HIS A 293 34.01 -5.68 -12.93
C HIS A 293 32.57 -5.24 -12.62
N GLU A 294 32.41 -4.16 -11.85
CA GLU A 294 31.05 -3.65 -11.47
C GLU A 294 30.28 -3.17 -12.69
N LEU A 295 30.93 -2.39 -13.59
CA LEU A 295 30.31 -1.92 -14.82
C LEU A 295 29.84 -3.06 -15.71
N LYS A 296 30.65 -4.13 -15.81
CA LYS A 296 30.26 -5.33 -16.56
C LYS A 296 29.00 -5.98 -15.95
N VAL A 297 28.95 -6.18 -14.64
CA VAL A 297 27.77 -6.78 -13.98
C VAL A 297 26.53 -5.89 -14.18
N ILE A 298 26.67 -4.57 -14.06
CA ILE A 298 25.57 -3.62 -14.25
C ILE A 298 25.04 -3.68 -15.68
N ALA A 299 25.93 -3.69 -16.69
CA ALA A 299 25.58 -3.78 -18.10
C ALA A 299 24.94 -5.15 -18.43
N ASP A 300 25.53 -6.26 -17.98
CA ASP A 300 25.01 -7.61 -18.19
C ASP A 300 23.59 -7.80 -17.61
N ARG A 301 23.19 -6.98 -16.61
CA ARG A 301 21.85 -6.98 -16.02
C ARG A 301 20.92 -5.92 -16.62
N GLY A 302 21.40 -5.04 -17.50
CA GLY A 302 20.61 -3.95 -18.09
C GLY A 302 20.29 -2.82 -17.12
N PHE A 303 21.11 -2.61 -16.07
CA PHE A 303 20.83 -1.64 -15.02
C PHE A 303 21.52 -0.28 -15.22
N SER A 304 22.20 -0.09 -16.33
CA SER A 304 22.94 1.15 -16.61
C SER A 304 22.06 2.40 -16.57
N LYS A 305 20.86 2.33 -17.15
CA LYS A 305 19.88 3.42 -17.11
C LYS A 305 19.49 3.79 -15.67
N TYR A 306 19.30 2.80 -14.80
CA TYR A 306 18.99 3.03 -13.38
C TYR A 306 20.07 3.83 -12.65
N PHE A 307 21.35 3.46 -12.84
CA PHE A 307 22.48 4.20 -12.26
C PHE A 307 22.60 5.62 -12.81
N LEU A 308 22.31 5.82 -14.09
CA LEU A 308 22.30 7.14 -14.72
C LEU A 308 21.19 8.03 -14.16
N THR A 309 20.00 7.47 -13.96
CA THR A 309 18.87 8.16 -13.32
C THR A 309 19.21 8.54 -11.88
N MET A 310 19.77 7.62 -11.10
CA MET A 310 20.18 7.89 -9.72
C MET A 310 21.29 8.96 -9.64
N LYS A 311 22.20 8.97 -10.62
CA LYS A 311 23.21 10.04 -10.72
C LYS A 311 22.58 11.40 -11.00
N ALA A 312 21.62 11.47 -11.92
CA ALA A 312 20.92 12.73 -12.21
C ALA A 312 20.20 13.27 -10.97
N ILE A 313 19.51 12.40 -10.21
CA ILE A 313 18.90 12.73 -8.94
C ILE A 313 19.94 13.25 -7.94
N ALA A 314 21.07 12.55 -7.79
CA ALA A 314 22.12 12.93 -6.86
C ALA A 314 22.77 14.28 -7.24
N ASP A 315 23.02 14.53 -8.52
CA ASP A 315 23.58 15.79 -8.99
C ASP A 315 22.65 16.97 -8.67
N LYS A 316 21.37 16.87 -9.03
CA LYS A 316 20.35 17.89 -8.73
C LYS A 316 20.22 18.14 -7.23
N THR A 317 20.16 17.07 -6.43
CA THR A 317 20.05 17.16 -4.97
C THR A 317 21.24 17.87 -4.36
N ASN A 318 22.47 17.53 -4.76
CA ASN A 318 23.70 18.10 -4.22
C ASN A 318 23.91 19.58 -4.58
N GLU A 319 23.20 20.12 -5.58
CA GLU A 319 23.21 21.54 -5.92
C GLU A 319 22.44 22.40 -4.90
N ILE A 320 21.45 21.83 -4.24
CA ILE A 320 20.48 22.59 -3.44
C ILE A 320 20.39 22.18 -1.97
N GLN A 321 20.77 20.97 -1.63
CA GLN A 321 20.68 20.44 -0.27
C GLN A 321 21.78 19.44 0.05
N LEU A 322 21.93 19.11 1.35
CA LEU A 322 22.88 18.10 1.80
C LEU A 322 22.30 16.69 1.56
N SER A 323 23.16 15.79 1.08
CA SER A 323 22.89 14.35 1.02
C SER A 323 23.72 13.59 2.03
N GLY A 324 23.18 12.44 2.49
CA GLY A 324 23.90 11.52 3.37
C GLY A 324 25.10 10.88 2.65
N PRO A 325 26.12 10.42 3.40
CA PRO A 325 27.32 9.83 2.81
C PRO A 325 27.08 8.46 2.16
N GLY A 326 25.92 7.86 2.40
CA GLY A 326 25.51 6.57 1.89
C GLY A 326 25.00 5.67 3.01
N ARG A 327 23.94 4.95 2.71
CA ARG A 327 23.27 3.97 3.59
C ARG A 327 23.06 2.67 2.83
N GLY A 328 22.77 1.58 3.56
CA GLY A 328 22.44 0.30 2.97
C GLY A 328 23.61 -0.35 2.20
N SER A 329 23.26 -1.23 1.27
CA SER A 329 24.22 -2.02 0.49
C SER A 329 24.90 -1.23 -0.61
N ALA A 330 24.32 -0.12 -1.08
CA ALA A 330 24.85 0.73 -2.16
C ALA A 330 26.25 1.29 -1.84
N ALA A 331 26.58 1.48 -0.56
CA ALA A 331 27.95 1.84 -0.13
C ALA A 331 29.03 0.83 -0.56
N GLY A 332 28.63 -0.41 -0.93
CA GLY A 332 29.52 -1.43 -1.47
C GLY A 332 29.87 -1.26 -2.95
N SER A 333 29.25 -0.32 -3.67
CA SER A 333 29.47 -0.08 -5.10
C SER A 333 30.50 1.02 -5.35
N LEU A 334 31.54 0.68 -6.11
CA LEU A 334 32.53 1.65 -6.58
C LEU A 334 31.94 2.54 -7.70
N VAL A 335 31.04 1.99 -8.52
CA VAL A 335 30.31 2.79 -9.53
C VAL A 335 29.48 3.87 -8.83
N ALA A 336 28.67 3.52 -7.82
CA ALA A 336 27.88 4.49 -7.07
C ALA A 336 28.76 5.58 -6.40
N TYR A 337 29.91 5.18 -5.83
CA TYR A 337 30.89 6.10 -5.28
C TYR A 337 31.50 7.02 -6.33
N SER A 338 31.86 6.47 -7.50
CA SER A 338 32.46 7.23 -8.60
C SER A 338 31.49 8.24 -9.23
N LEU A 339 30.20 7.92 -9.23
CA LEU A 339 29.14 8.79 -9.71
C LEU A 339 28.71 9.86 -8.69
N GLY A 340 29.19 9.79 -7.44
CA GLY A 340 28.78 10.72 -6.38
C GLY A 340 27.41 10.39 -5.74
N ILE A 341 26.84 9.23 -6.04
CA ILE A 341 25.63 8.72 -5.40
C ILE A 341 25.91 8.38 -3.93
N THR A 342 27.08 7.78 -3.65
CA THR A 342 27.59 7.56 -2.30
C THR A 342 28.91 8.27 -2.09
N GLN A 343 29.28 8.55 -0.83
CA GLN A 343 30.54 9.19 -0.44
C GLN A 343 31.46 8.20 0.29
N VAL A 344 31.08 6.93 0.37
CA VAL A 344 31.84 5.87 1.04
C VAL A 344 32.72 5.14 0.03
N ASP A 345 34.03 5.12 0.26
CA ASP A 345 34.98 4.39 -0.57
C ASP A 345 34.96 2.86 -0.27
N PRO A 346 34.36 2.02 -1.13
CA PRO A 346 34.20 0.60 -0.87
C PRO A 346 35.54 -0.16 -0.84
N ILE A 347 36.54 0.32 -1.54
CA ILE A 347 37.88 -0.31 -1.55
C ILE A 347 38.60 -0.04 -0.22
N LYS A 348 38.55 1.21 0.24
CA LYS A 348 39.17 1.60 1.52
C LYS A 348 38.59 0.79 2.70
N TYR A 349 37.28 0.57 2.70
CA TYR A 349 36.57 -0.12 3.79
C TYR A 349 36.37 -1.61 3.54
N GLY A 350 36.87 -2.18 2.43
CA GLY A 350 36.76 -3.59 2.13
C GLY A 350 35.33 -4.08 1.90
N LEU A 351 34.46 -3.22 1.38
CA LEU A 351 33.05 -3.54 1.16
C LEU A 351 32.88 -4.38 -0.12
N LEU A 352 31.97 -5.37 -0.05
CA LEU A 352 31.73 -6.33 -1.12
C LEU A 352 30.60 -5.84 -2.04
N PHE A 353 30.88 -5.73 -3.35
CA PHE A 353 29.90 -5.41 -4.37
C PHE A 353 28.78 -6.47 -4.47
N SER A 354 29.11 -7.74 -4.30
CA SER A 354 28.14 -8.83 -4.37
C SER A 354 27.04 -8.78 -3.29
N ARG A 355 27.23 -8.00 -2.22
CA ARG A 355 26.17 -7.72 -1.24
C ARG A 355 25.18 -6.66 -1.71
N PHE A 356 25.59 -5.83 -2.65
CA PHE A 356 24.74 -4.80 -3.26
C PHE A 356 24.09 -5.32 -4.54
N LEU A 357 24.89 -5.86 -5.47
CA LEU A 357 24.40 -6.39 -6.74
C LEU A 357 25.11 -7.71 -7.07
N ARG A 358 24.33 -8.78 -7.19
CA ARG A 358 24.79 -10.08 -7.61
C ARG A 358 24.76 -10.19 -9.13
N SER A 359 25.67 -10.99 -9.70
CA SER A 359 25.71 -11.23 -11.14
C SER A 359 24.52 -12.00 -11.69
N ASP A 360 23.72 -12.63 -10.83
CA ASP A 360 22.50 -13.36 -11.15
C ASP A 360 21.21 -12.61 -10.72
N ALA A 361 21.31 -11.35 -10.31
CA ALA A 361 20.16 -10.54 -9.88
C ALA A 361 19.17 -10.35 -11.04
N THR A 362 17.88 -10.50 -10.74
CA THR A 362 16.75 -10.23 -11.65
C THR A 362 16.11 -8.88 -11.40
N ASP A 363 16.18 -8.42 -10.16
CA ASP A 363 15.57 -7.18 -9.70
C ASP A 363 16.61 -6.06 -9.61
N TYR A 364 16.15 -4.81 -9.73
CA TYR A 364 17.00 -3.64 -9.55
C TYR A 364 17.61 -3.64 -8.13
N PRO A 365 18.89 -3.22 -8.01
CA PRO A 365 19.48 -3.04 -6.71
C PRO A 365 18.83 -1.87 -5.97
N ASP A 366 18.73 -2.00 -4.64
CA ASP A 366 18.18 -0.95 -3.79
C ASP A 366 19.26 0.09 -3.45
N ILE A 367 19.05 1.34 -3.88
CA ILE A 367 19.93 2.48 -3.57
C ILE A 367 19.21 3.40 -2.59
N ASP A 368 19.52 3.24 -1.31
CA ASP A 368 19.09 4.17 -0.27
C ASP A 368 19.79 5.52 -0.44
N TYR A 369 19.03 6.60 -0.62
CA TYR A 369 19.58 7.94 -0.79
C TYR A 369 18.97 8.91 0.22
N ASP A 370 19.74 9.23 1.26
CA ASP A 370 19.32 10.13 2.33
C ASP A 370 19.52 11.59 1.92
N VAL A 371 18.51 12.42 2.17
CA VAL A 371 18.53 13.87 1.88
C VAL A 371 18.01 14.66 3.07
N SER A 372 18.41 15.93 3.18
CA SER A 372 17.98 16.77 4.30
C SER A 372 16.49 17.11 4.25
N ASP A 373 15.90 17.24 3.07
CA ASP A 373 14.48 17.50 2.85
C ASP A 373 13.95 16.66 1.68
N PRO A 374 13.22 15.55 1.98
CA PRO A 374 12.65 14.69 0.94
C PRO A 374 11.58 15.36 0.08
N MET A 375 10.89 16.39 0.61
CA MET A 375 9.84 17.07 -0.16
C MET A 375 10.45 17.94 -1.25
N VAL A 376 11.52 18.65 -0.95
CA VAL A 376 12.28 19.40 -1.97
C VAL A 376 12.82 18.48 -3.05
N LEU A 377 13.30 17.29 -2.71
CA LEU A 377 13.72 16.30 -3.70
C LEU A 377 12.55 15.84 -4.58
N LYS A 378 11.38 15.57 -3.98
CA LYS A 378 10.19 15.21 -4.73
C LYS A 378 9.79 16.29 -5.73
N ASP A 379 9.78 17.55 -5.33
CA ASP A 379 9.44 18.69 -6.20
C ASP A 379 10.39 18.78 -7.40
N ILE A 380 11.69 18.55 -7.20
CA ILE A 380 12.68 18.50 -8.27
C ILE A 380 12.40 17.34 -9.24
N MET A 381 12.08 16.16 -8.70
CA MET A 381 11.78 15.00 -9.54
C MET A 381 10.54 15.24 -10.40
N ILE A 382 9.51 15.87 -9.85
CA ILE A 382 8.30 16.26 -10.57
C ILE A 382 8.64 17.28 -11.68
N GLU A 383 9.46 18.29 -11.37
CA GLU A 383 9.87 19.32 -12.33
C GLU A 383 10.68 18.72 -13.50
N GLU A 384 11.55 17.74 -13.23
CA GLU A 384 12.43 17.14 -14.26
C GLU A 384 11.75 16.06 -15.09
N TRP A 385 10.90 15.23 -14.49
CA TRP A 385 10.31 14.04 -15.13
C TRP A 385 8.78 14.00 -15.17
N GLY A 386 8.10 14.97 -14.58
CA GLY A 386 6.64 15.01 -14.48
C GLY A 386 6.09 14.34 -13.22
N ASP A 387 4.79 14.43 -13.06
CA ASP A 387 4.05 13.98 -11.87
C ASP A 387 3.47 12.56 -12.03
N ASP A 388 3.77 11.86 -13.14
CA ASP A 388 3.23 10.53 -13.48
C ASP A 388 4.06 9.38 -12.90
#